data_b89a6c361d5f93d9f0a19b18b8384de6
#
_entry.id   b89a6c361d5f93d9f0a19b18b8384de6
#
_cell.length_a   1.000
_cell.length_b   1.000
_cell.length_c   1.000
_cell.angle_alpha   90.00
_cell.angle_beta   90.00
_cell.angle_gamma   90.00
#
_symmetry.space_group_name_H-M   'P 1'
#
loop_
_entity.id
_entity.type
_entity.pdbx_description
1 polymer ?
#
loop_
_entity_poly.entity_id
_entity_poly.type
_entity_poly.pdbx_seq_one_letter_code
_entity_poly.pdbx_strand_id
1 'polypeptide(L)'
;MTGPDPDTDTDTGTDPKTGADPKAGGGVRTVSARSGEYVVIRALLRPVWRTLPRGPLAACGGLGLLLAGIPRLLPGRPDPWLCLNLLRGAALVLAVGLAFLLDDPARHTTAPVPARRPLRSGLRMALVAPAAALWWAVALLLVPEPARPPAGALTLEAAAIAATALAAASAAVRFTDRAEPGPGVATGLLVTAMTVPTLLLPERWSLVVSVNDPHWDAAHERWAVVLAVAALICAVCCTEPVRTWRRTVPARR
;
A
#
# COMPACT_ATOMS: atom_id res chain seq x y z
N MET A 1 -34.20 -72.68 5.38
CA MET A 1 -33.21 -73.12 6.38
C MET A 1 -32.81 -71.91 7.17
N THR A 2 -33.54 -71.75 8.18
CA THR A 2 -33.27 -71.89 9.60
C THR A 2 -32.16 -70.93 10.13
N GLY A 3 -32.63 -69.93 10.84
CA GLY A 3 -32.13 -68.99 11.80
C GLY A 3 -31.16 -69.55 12.85
N PRO A 4 -30.97 -69.00 14.04
CA PRO A 4 -31.73 -67.93 14.75
C PRO A 4 -30.85 -66.85 15.38
N ASP A 5 -31.46 -65.76 15.87
CA ASP A 5 -31.09 -65.01 17.08
C ASP A 5 -31.00 -65.92 18.31
N PRO A 6 -30.43 -65.54 19.44
CA PRO A 6 -30.64 -64.34 20.22
C PRO A 6 -29.38 -63.84 21.03
N ASP A 7 -29.35 -62.74 21.69
CA ASP A 7 -29.56 -62.47 23.08
C ASP A 7 -29.18 -61.04 23.51
N THR A 8 -30.16 -60.42 24.06
CA THR A 8 -30.20 -59.45 25.14
C THR A 8 -28.98 -59.46 26.10
N ASP A 9 -28.42 -58.28 26.35
CA ASP A 9 -28.07 -57.94 27.75
C ASP A 9 -28.17 -56.42 28.01
N THR A 10 -29.09 -56.15 28.91
CA THR A 10 -29.27 -54.96 29.71
C THR A 10 -28.08 -54.78 30.66
N ASP A 11 -27.42 -53.63 30.67
CA ASP A 11 -26.75 -53.18 31.87
C ASP A 11 -27.00 -51.71 32.16
N THR A 12 -27.66 -51.52 33.29
CA THR A 12 -27.94 -50.29 34.02
C THR A 12 -26.69 -49.89 34.78
N GLY A 13 -26.21 -48.65 34.57
CA GLY A 13 -25.07 -48.16 35.38
C GLY A 13 -24.90 -46.65 35.40
N THR A 14 -25.67 -46.04 36.31
CA THR A 14 -25.26 -44.95 37.21
C THR A 14 -24.50 -43.73 36.64
N ASP A 15 -25.21 -42.60 36.60
CA ASP A 15 -24.64 -41.23 36.66
C ASP A 15 -23.72 -41.03 37.88
N PRO A 16 -22.66 -40.25 37.70
CA PRO A 16 -22.30 -39.28 38.72
C PRO A 16 -22.27 -37.86 38.14
N LYS A 17 -23.19 -37.04 38.58
CA LYS A 17 -23.10 -35.59 38.62
C LYS A 17 -21.77 -35.19 39.24
N THR A 18 -20.89 -34.54 38.43
CA THR A 18 -19.82 -33.73 38.99
C THR A 18 -19.92 -32.36 38.34
N GLY A 19 -20.31 -31.40 39.18
CA GLY A 19 -20.35 -30.00 38.82
C GLY A 19 -18.95 -29.50 38.49
N ALA A 20 -18.80 -28.94 37.31
CA ALA A 20 -17.62 -28.21 36.92
C ALA A 20 -17.98 -26.73 36.72
N ASP A 21 -17.43 -25.90 37.59
CA ASP A 21 -17.49 -24.45 37.63
C ASP A 21 -17.06 -23.80 36.29
N PRO A 22 -17.83 -22.90 35.66
CA PRO A 22 -17.45 -22.23 34.42
C PRO A 22 -16.80 -20.87 34.66
N LYS A 23 -15.80 -20.77 35.55
CA LYS A 23 -15.08 -19.49 35.79
C LYS A 23 -13.56 -19.63 35.87
N ALA A 24 -12.91 -20.09 34.83
CA ALA A 24 -11.46 -19.87 34.64
C ALA A 24 -11.02 -20.19 33.20
N GLY A 25 -11.24 -19.31 32.22
CA GLY A 25 -10.84 -19.58 30.83
C GLY A 25 -10.73 -18.36 29.93
N GLY A 26 -10.77 -17.14 30.49
CA GLY A 26 -10.74 -15.92 29.66
C GLY A 26 -9.37 -15.44 29.16
N GLY A 27 -8.26 -15.96 29.69
CA GLY A 27 -6.92 -15.38 29.43
C GLY A 27 -6.07 -16.09 28.38
N VAL A 28 -6.35 -17.34 28.05
CA VAL A 28 -5.44 -18.17 27.21
C VAL A 28 -5.69 -18.02 25.71
N ARG A 29 -6.89 -17.60 25.28
CA ARG A 29 -7.24 -17.51 23.85
C ARG A 29 -6.60 -16.33 23.11
N THR A 30 -6.31 -15.22 23.78
CA THR A 30 -5.76 -14.02 23.14
C THR A 30 -4.27 -14.13 22.81
N VAL A 31 -3.49 -14.86 23.59
CA VAL A 31 -2.05 -15.06 23.36
C VAL A 31 -1.81 -16.02 22.20
N SER A 32 -2.60 -17.07 22.08
CA SER A 32 -2.49 -18.06 20.99
C SER A 32 -2.85 -17.49 19.63
N ALA A 33 -3.82 -16.57 19.53
CA ALA A 33 -4.19 -15.92 18.29
C ALA A 33 -3.07 -15.02 17.73
N ARG A 34 -2.41 -14.24 18.59
CA ARG A 34 -1.27 -13.39 18.20
C ARG A 34 -0.06 -14.20 17.73
N SER A 35 0.25 -15.30 18.39
CA SER A 35 1.37 -16.16 18.00
C SER A 35 1.18 -16.77 16.61
N GLY A 36 -0.05 -17.18 16.27
CA GLY A 36 -0.38 -17.68 14.93
C GLY A 36 -0.25 -16.62 13.84
N GLU A 37 -0.61 -15.38 14.12
CA GLU A 37 -0.52 -14.26 13.17
C GLU A 37 0.93 -13.92 12.81
N TYR A 38 1.85 -13.90 13.77
CA TYR A 38 3.29 -13.70 13.53
C TYR A 38 3.91 -14.80 12.67
N VAL A 39 3.52 -16.04 12.88
CA VAL A 39 4.00 -17.19 12.08
C VAL A 39 3.55 -17.05 10.62
N VAL A 40 2.29 -16.68 10.39
CA VAL A 40 1.74 -16.45 9.05
C VAL A 40 2.44 -15.28 8.35
N ILE A 41 2.64 -14.16 9.04
CA ILE A 41 3.35 -12.98 8.49
C ILE A 41 4.78 -13.38 8.09
N ARG A 42 5.51 -14.08 8.96
CA ARG A 42 6.89 -14.50 8.69
C ARG A 42 6.99 -15.49 7.52
N ALA A 43 6.03 -16.39 7.40
CA ALA A 43 5.95 -17.33 6.27
C ALA A 43 5.64 -16.62 4.94
N LEU A 44 4.86 -15.52 4.97
CA LEU A 44 4.49 -14.74 3.80
C LEU A 44 5.59 -13.74 3.35
N LEU A 45 6.52 -13.36 4.23
CA LEU A 45 7.57 -12.39 3.89
C LEU A 45 8.43 -12.82 2.69
N ARG A 46 8.91 -14.08 2.69
CA ARG A 46 9.75 -14.61 1.61
C ARG A 46 9.05 -14.64 0.24
N PRO A 47 7.85 -15.20 0.11
CA PRO A 47 7.14 -15.20 -1.17
C PRO A 47 6.76 -13.78 -1.62
N VAL A 48 6.31 -12.91 -0.71
CA VAL A 48 5.98 -11.50 -1.04
C VAL A 48 7.19 -10.75 -1.54
N TRP A 49 8.37 -10.92 -0.90
CA TRP A 49 9.62 -10.33 -1.36
C TRP A 49 10.01 -10.75 -2.78
N ARG A 50 9.75 -12.01 -3.15
CA ARG A 50 10.05 -12.53 -4.51
C ARG A 50 9.11 -12.01 -5.59
N THR A 51 7.90 -11.62 -5.23
CA THR A 51 6.89 -11.09 -6.16
C THR A 51 6.93 -9.58 -6.32
N LEU A 52 7.86 -8.87 -5.66
CA LEU A 52 8.03 -7.44 -5.84
C LEU A 52 8.50 -7.12 -7.27
N PRO A 53 7.93 -6.10 -7.92
CA PRO A 53 8.31 -5.65 -9.26
C PRO A 53 9.64 -4.87 -9.21
N ARG A 54 10.74 -5.60 -9.04
CA ARG A 54 12.07 -5.02 -8.83
C ARG A 54 12.55 -4.20 -10.02
N GLY A 55 12.21 -4.61 -11.24
CA GLY A 55 12.60 -3.91 -12.46
C GLY A 55 12.10 -2.46 -12.49
N PRO A 56 10.78 -2.23 -12.48
CA PRO A 56 10.22 -0.88 -12.45
C PRO A 56 10.68 -0.05 -11.25
N LEU A 57 10.74 -0.65 -10.04
CA LEU A 57 11.19 0.05 -8.84
C LEU A 57 12.66 0.46 -8.93
N ALA A 58 13.55 -0.41 -9.43
CA ALA A 58 14.96 -0.10 -9.59
C ALA A 58 15.19 0.93 -10.70
N ALA A 59 14.49 0.81 -11.83
CA ALA A 59 14.59 1.75 -12.94
C ALA A 59 14.12 3.16 -12.52
N CYS A 60 12.93 3.25 -11.92
CA CYS A 60 12.40 4.52 -11.43
C CYS A 60 13.24 5.06 -10.26
N GLY A 61 13.66 4.19 -9.33
CA GLY A 61 14.54 4.59 -8.24
C GLY A 61 15.89 5.13 -8.75
N GLY A 62 16.52 4.46 -9.68
CA GLY A 62 17.77 4.90 -10.32
C GLY A 62 17.62 6.22 -11.04
N LEU A 63 16.58 6.36 -11.89
CA LEU A 63 16.29 7.60 -12.60
C LEU A 63 16.02 8.77 -11.65
N GLY A 64 15.24 8.53 -10.57
CA GLY A 64 14.98 9.58 -9.58
C GLY A 64 16.25 10.02 -8.83
N LEU A 65 17.17 9.11 -8.47
CA LEU A 65 18.46 9.49 -7.90
C LEU A 65 19.33 10.25 -8.88
N LEU A 66 19.32 9.89 -10.17
CA LEU A 66 20.01 10.64 -11.21
C LEU A 66 19.47 12.08 -11.28
N LEU A 67 18.14 12.27 -11.30
CA LEU A 67 17.54 13.61 -11.28
C LEU A 67 17.97 14.40 -10.04
N ALA A 68 17.90 13.82 -8.84
CA ALA A 68 18.34 14.47 -7.62
C ALA A 68 19.84 14.79 -7.59
N GLY A 69 20.65 14.02 -8.31
CA GLY A 69 22.11 14.20 -8.41
C GLY A 69 22.56 15.20 -9.46
N ILE A 70 21.72 15.57 -10.45
CA ILE A 70 22.07 16.52 -11.53
C ILE A 70 22.70 17.81 -10.99
N PRO A 71 22.19 18.47 -9.93
CA PRO A 71 22.76 19.70 -9.43
C PRO A 71 24.23 19.60 -9.00
N ARG A 72 24.70 18.41 -8.62
CA ARG A 72 26.12 18.18 -8.28
C ARG A 72 27.05 18.09 -9.50
N LEU A 73 26.47 17.76 -10.65
CA LEU A 73 27.20 17.60 -11.91
C LEU A 73 27.30 18.90 -12.70
N LEU A 74 26.46 19.87 -12.37
CA LEU A 74 26.47 21.17 -13.06
C LEU A 74 27.56 22.07 -12.49
N PRO A 75 28.35 22.74 -13.35
CA PRO A 75 29.33 23.69 -12.92
C PRO A 75 28.67 24.96 -12.39
N GLY A 76 29.21 25.54 -11.30
CA GLY A 76 28.71 26.78 -10.73
C GLY A 76 27.84 26.59 -9.48
N ARG A 77 27.17 27.66 -9.04
CA ARG A 77 26.23 27.60 -7.91
C ARG A 77 24.93 26.93 -8.35
N PRO A 78 24.48 25.89 -7.66
CA PRO A 78 23.21 25.25 -7.99
C PRO A 78 22.04 26.22 -7.78
N ASP A 79 21.17 26.32 -8.79
CA ASP A 79 19.95 27.11 -8.74
C ASP A 79 18.92 26.44 -7.81
N PRO A 80 18.43 27.12 -6.74
CA PRO A 80 17.45 26.54 -5.82
C PRO A 80 16.13 26.13 -6.50
N TRP A 81 15.68 26.88 -7.52
CA TRP A 81 14.48 26.55 -8.27
C TRP A 81 14.65 25.24 -9.08
N LEU A 82 15.79 25.09 -9.72
CA LEU A 82 16.12 23.84 -10.44
C LEU A 82 16.18 22.65 -9.46
N CYS A 83 16.85 22.81 -8.31
CA CYS A 83 16.96 21.77 -7.29
C CYS A 83 15.58 21.33 -6.77
N LEU A 84 14.69 22.31 -6.52
CA LEU A 84 13.32 22.06 -6.09
C LEU A 84 12.55 21.20 -7.11
N ASN A 85 12.59 21.58 -8.41
CA ASN A 85 11.86 20.86 -9.43
C ASN A 85 12.46 19.48 -9.75
N LEU A 86 13.78 19.33 -9.68
CA LEU A 86 14.42 18.03 -9.83
C LEU A 86 14.05 17.06 -8.69
N LEU A 87 13.92 17.55 -7.45
CA LEU A 87 13.43 16.73 -6.34
C LEU A 87 11.96 16.35 -6.48
N ARG A 88 11.12 17.26 -6.95
CA ARG A 88 9.71 16.97 -7.29
C ARG A 88 9.63 15.93 -8.41
N GLY A 89 10.45 16.08 -9.44
CA GLY A 89 10.58 15.10 -10.52
C GLY A 89 11.04 13.73 -10.00
N ALA A 90 12.02 13.70 -9.10
CA ALA A 90 12.48 12.47 -8.46
C ALA A 90 11.39 11.78 -7.65
N ALA A 91 10.60 12.55 -6.87
CA ALA A 91 9.45 12.05 -6.12
C ALA A 91 8.37 11.47 -7.06
N LEU A 92 8.07 12.15 -8.17
CA LEU A 92 7.11 11.69 -9.17
C LEU A 92 7.58 10.40 -9.84
N VAL A 93 8.85 10.32 -10.23
CA VAL A 93 9.43 9.11 -10.85
C VAL A 93 9.39 7.94 -9.87
N LEU A 94 9.71 8.15 -8.58
CA LEU A 94 9.57 7.11 -7.55
C LEU A 94 8.11 6.65 -7.44
N ALA A 95 7.15 7.57 -7.41
CA ALA A 95 5.72 7.27 -7.33
C ALA A 95 5.23 6.48 -8.54
N VAL A 96 5.75 6.76 -9.75
CA VAL A 96 5.53 5.93 -10.95
C VAL A 96 6.00 4.49 -10.70
N GLY A 97 7.19 4.31 -10.13
CA GLY A 97 7.68 2.99 -9.74
C GLY A 97 6.76 2.28 -8.73
N LEU A 98 6.24 3.03 -7.75
CA LEU A 98 5.30 2.49 -6.74
C LEU A 98 3.94 2.12 -7.33
N ALA A 99 3.51 2.70 -8.45
CA ALA A 99 2.28 2.32 -9.15
C ALA A 99 2.27 0.84 -9.57
N PHE A 100 3.44 0.27 -9.86
CA PHE A 100 3.59 -1.16 -10.21
C PHE A 100 3.61 -2.10 -9.00
N LEU A 101 3.67 -1.57 -7.77
CA LEU A 101 3.82 -2.37 -6.56
C LEU A 101 2.70 -3.40 -6.35
N LEU A 102 1.50 -3.07 -6.81
CA LEU A 102 0.31 -3.91 -6.66
C LEU A 102 0.02 -4.80 -7.88
N ASP A 103 0.85 -4.74 -8.92
CA ASP A 103 0.74 -5.66 -10.06
C ASP A 103 0.98 -7.10 -9.59
N ASP A 104 0.08 -7.97 -10.01
CA ASP A 104 0.15 -9.40 -9.69
C ASP A 104 -0.19 -10.23 -10.93
N PRO A 105 0.82 -10.55 -11.77
CA PRO A 105 0.61 -11.36 -12.97
C PRO A 105 0.07 -12.76 -12.65
N ALA A 106 0.30 -13.24 -11.42
CA ALA A 106 -0.19 -14.54 -10.96
C ALA A 106 -1.61 -14.50 -10.37
N ARG A 107 -2.32 -13.36 -10.45
CA ARG A 107 -3.64 -13.15 -9.83
C ARG A 107 -4.66 -14.24 -10.22
N HIS A 108 -4.64 -14.66 -11.47
CA HIS A 108 -5.59 -15.67 -11.98
C HIS A 108 -5.26 -17.10 -11.54
N THR A 109 -4.00 -17.40 -11.26
CA THR A 109 -3.53 -18.73 -10.84
C THR A 109 -3.55 -18.92 -9.31
N THR A 110 -3.46 -17.84 -8.55
CA THR A 110 -3.42 -17.87 -7.07
C THR A 110 -4.78 -17.61 -6.42
N ALA A 111 -5.85 -17.47 -7.19
CA ALA A 111 -7.21 -17.22 -6.71
C ALA A 111 -7.72 -18.23 -5.65
N PRO A 112 -7.35 -19.52 -5.63
CA PRO A 112 -7.82 -20.49 -4.65
C PRO A 112 -7.11 -20.43 -3.28
N VAL A 113 -6.06 -19.60 -3.12
CA VAL A 113 -5.34 -19.54 -1.84
C VAL A 113 -6.07 -18.60 -0.84
N PRO A 114 -6.43 -19.09 0.37
CA PRO A 114 -7.27 -18.36 1.33
C PRO A 114 -6.58 -17.16 2.04
N ALA A 115 -5.42 -16.72 1.57
CA ALA A 115 -4.76 -15.55 2.16
C ALA A 115 -5.51 -14.27 1.78
N ARG A 116 -5.97 -13.53 2.79
CA ARG A 116 -6.73 -12.27 2.62
C ARG A 116 -5.95 -11.28 1.76
N ARG A 117 -6.56 -10.81 0.67
CA ARG A 117 -5.96 -9.82 -0.26
C ARG A 117 -5.38 -8.59 0.44
N PRO A 118 -6.08 -7.96 1.43
CA PRO A 118 -5.56 -6.79 2.13
C PRO A 118 -4.24 -7.05 2.86
N LEU A 119 -4.05 -8.26 3.39
CA LEU A 119 -2.81 -8.61 4.07
C LEU A 119 -1.60 -8.62 3.11
N ARG A 120 -1.77 -9.15 1.90
CA ARG A 120 -0.69 -9.17 0.89
C ARG A 120 -0.33 -7.76 0.41
N SER A 121 -1.34 -6.93 0.09
CA SER A 121 -1.11 -5.56 -0.35
C SER A 121 -0.48 -4.72 0.77
N GLY A 122 -0.99 -4.82 1.99
CA GLY A 122 -0.43 -4.14 3.16
C GLY A 122 1.02 -4.57 3.44
N LEU A 123 1.33 -5.86 3.31
CA LEU A 123 2.68 -6.37 3.52
C LEU A 123 3.66 -5.90 2.43
N ARG A 124 3.23 -5.83 1.15
CA ARG A 124 4.05 -5.26 0.06
C ARG A 124 4.37 -3.79 0.34
N MET A 125 3.37 -2.98 0.74
CA MET A 125 3.57 -1.58 1.10
C MET A 125 4.49 -1.43 2.31
N ALA A 126 4.29 -2.21 3.37
CA ALA A 126 5.12 -2.19 4.57
C ALA A 126 6.58 -2.59 4.32
N LEU A 127 6.82 -3.50 3.37
CA LEU A 127 8.18 -3.90 2.99
C LEU A 127 8.91 -2.83 2.16
N VAL A 128 8.18 -2.10 1.31
CA VAL A 128 8.77 -1.10 0.42
C VAL A 128 8.89 0.26 1.11
N ALA A 129 8.03 0.58 2.07
CA ALA A 129 8.02 1.87 2.75
C ALA A 129 9.38 2.28 3.37
N PRO A 130 10.10 1.43 4.13
CA PRO A 130 11.41 1.81 4.68
C PRO A 130 12.46 2.01 3.59
N ALA A 131 12.44 1.23 2.52
CA ALA A 131 13.34 1.39 1.39
C ALA A 131 13.05 2.70 0.62
N ALA A 132 11.78 3.04 0.42
CA ALA A 132 11.36 4.30 -0.19
C ALA A 132 11.73 5.51 0.68
N ALA A 133 11.58 5.41 2.01
CA ALA A 133 11.98 6.46 2.93
C ALA A 133 13.51 6.68 2.94
N LEU A 134 14.28 5.60 2.96
CA LEU A 134 15.75 5.67 2.86
C LEU A 134 16.17 6.27 1.52
N TRP A 135 15.57 5.81 0.43
CA TRP A 135 15.80 6.33 -0.90
C TRP A 135 15.53 7.85 -0.98
N TRP A 136 14.40 8.31 -0.39
CA TRP A 136 14.06 9.73 -0.32
C TRP A 136 15.08 10.54 0.48
N ALA A 137 15.52 10.00 1.62
CA ALA A 137 16.58 10.63 2.42
C ALA A 137 17.87 10.80 1.61
N VAL A 138 18.26 9.78 0.83
CA VAL A 138 19.42 9.85 -0.07
C VAL A 138 19.21 10.90 -1.15
N ALA A 139 18.02 10.96 -1.77
CA ALA A 139 17.71 11.98 -2.78
C ALA A 139 17.83 13.41 -2.23
N LEU A 140 17.33 13.66 -1.01
CA LEU A 140 17.50 14.95 -0.33
C LEU A 140 18.97 15.28 -0.03
N LEU A 141 19.77 14.29 0.37
CA LEU A 141 21.20 14.48 0.65
C LEU A 141 22.04 14.67 -0.63
N LEU A 142 21.57 14.19 -1.77
CA LEU A 142 22.22 14.43 -3.06
C LEU A 142 22.14 15.90 -3.50
N VAL A 143 21.16 16.67 -3.04
CA VAL A 143 21.10 18.10 -3.34
C VAL A 143 22.11 18.87 -2.48
N PRO A 144 22.92 19.76 -3.07
CA PRO A 144 23.88 20.58 -2.34
C PRO A 144 23.20 21.45 -1.28
N GLU A 145 23.80 21.52 -0.08
CA GLU A 145 23.23 22.18 1.10
C GLU A 145 22.78 23.63 0.87
N PRO A 146 23.55 24.50 0.14
CA PRO A 146 23.15 25.88 -0.09
C PRO A 146 21.87 26.07 -0.93
N ALA A 147 21.53 25.05 -1.75
CA ALA A 147 20.37 25.08 -2.65
C ALA A 147 19.26 24.09 -2.21
N ARG A 148 19.44 23.46 -1.05
CA ARG A 148 18.48 22.46 -0.56
C ARG A 148 17.21 23.15 -0.07
N PRO A 149 16.04 22.80 -0.64
CA PRO A 149 14.76 23.31 -0.18
C PRO A 149 14.42 22.77 1.23
N PRO A 150 13.40 23.34 1.92
CA PRO A 150 12.92 22.84 3.20
C PRO A 150 12.53 21.35 3.13
N ALA A 151 13.31 20.49 3.79
CA ALA A 151 13.16 19.03 3.68
C ALA A 151 11.79 18.53 4.15
N GLY A 152 11.22 19.14 5.20
CA GLY A 152 9.90 18.76 5.73
C GLY A 152 8.78 18.97 4.71
N ALA A 153 8.77 20.14 4.08
CA ALA A 153 7.79 20.51 3.07
C ALA A 153 7.84 19.57 1.86
N LEU A 154 9.04 19.32 1.33
CA LEU A 154 9.22 18.40 0.21
C LEU A 154 8.93 16.94 0.56
N THR A 155 9.21 16.54 1.79
CA THR A 155 8.84 15.18 2.24
C THR A 155 7.33 15.01 2.29
N LEU A 156 6.59 16.04 2.68
CA LEU A 156 5.12 16.04 2.62
C LEU A 156 4.62 15.92 1.16
N GLU A 157 5.16 16.72 0.23
CA GLU A 157 4.83 16.62 -1.20
C GLU A 157 5.13 15.21 -1.75
N ALA A 158 6.32 14.68 -1.49
CA ALA A 158 6.74 13.35 -1.95
C ALA A 158 5.85 12.24 -1.36
N ALA A 159 5.51 12.33 -0.08
CA ALA A 159 4.61 11.38 0.59
C ALA A 159 3.19 11.45 -0.02
N ALA A 160 2.68 12.65 -0.33
CA ALA A 160 1.38 12.83 -0.94
C ALA A 160 1.33 12.24 -2.36
N ILE A 161 2.37 12.48 -3.17
CA ILE A 161 2.47 11.92 -4.52
C ILE A 161 2.57 10.38 -4.47
N ALA A 162 3.41 9.83 -3.57
CA ALA A 162 3.53 8.38 -3.38
C ALA A 162 2.22 7.74 -2.90
N ALA A 163 1.54 8.37 -1.92
CA ALA A 163 0.25 7.91 -1.42
C ALA A 163 -0.82 7.94 -2.53
N THR A 164 -0.83 8.96 -3.39
CA THR A 164 -1.74 9.07 -4.53
C THR A 164 -1.51 7.94 -5.53
N ALA A 165 -0.25 7.61 -5.85
CA ALA A 165 0.07 6.48 -6.72
C ALA A 165 -0.43 5.14 -6.13
N LEU A 166 -0.19 4.90 -4.83
CA LEU A 166 -0.65 3.69 -4.13
C LEU A 166 -2.18 3.64 -4.02
N ALA A 167 -2.83 4.77 -3.78
CA ALA A 167 -4.29 4.87 -3.76
C ALA A 167 -4.89 4.54 -5.12
N ALA A 168 -4.34 5.12 -6.20
CA ALA A 168 -4.77 4.84 -7.57
C ALA A 168 -4.54 3.37 -7.95
N ALA A 169 -3.38 2.79 -7.60
CA ALA A 169 -3.10 1.38 -7.82
C ALA A 169 -4.06 0.47 -7.03
N SER A 170 -4.34 0.80 -5.77
CA SER A 170 -5.30 0.06 -4.92
C SER A 170 -6.71 0.14 -5.47
N ALA A 171 -7.13 1.32 -5.94
CA ALA A 171 -8.42 1.52 -6.59
C ALA A 171 -8.51 0.75 -7.91
N ALA A 172 -7.47 0.79 -8.74
CA ALA A 172 -7.43 0.05 -9.98
C ALA A 172 -7.54 -1.47 -9.74
N VAL A 173 -6.80 -2.02 -8.77
CA VAL A 173 -6.92 -3.44 -8.37
C VAL A 173 -8.31 -3.79 -7.86
N ARG A 174 -9.01 -2.86 -7.19
CA ARG A 174 -10.35 -3.08 -6.62
C ARG A 174 -11.46 -3.03 -7.68
N PHE A 175 -11.37 -2.07 -8.60
CA PHE A 175 -12.45 -1.75 -9.54
C PHE A 175 -12.23 -2.29 -10.95
N THR A 176 -11.04 -2.82 -11.27
CA THR A 176 -10.75 -3.42 -12.57
C THR A 176 -10.33 -4.87 -12.43
N ASP A 177 -10.63 -5.68 -13.44
CA ASP A 177 -10.19 -7.09 -13.50
C ASP A 177 -8.80 -7.25 -14.15
N ARG A 178 -8.08 -6.14 -14.38
CA ARG A 178 -6.74 -6.18 -14.97
C ARG A 178 -5.74 -6.79 -13.99
N ALA A 179 -4.91 -7.71 -14.47
CA ALA A 179 -3.84 -8.33 -13.69
C ALA A 179 -2.71 -7.32 -13.39
N GLU A 180 -2.45 -6.43 -14.33
CA GLU A 180 -1.37 -5.44 -14.29
C GLU A 180 -1.93 -4.03 -14.52
N PRO A 181 -2.50 -3.37 -13.49
CA PRO A 181 -3.00 -2.01 -13.60
C PRO A 181 -1.89 -0.95 -13.60
N GLY A 182 -0.64 -1.30 -13.23
CA GLY A 182 0.48 -0.39 -13.05
C GLY A 182 0.73 0.56 -14.22
N PRO A 183 0.83 0.09 -15.48
CA PRO A 183 1.05 0.98 -16.63
C PRO A 183 -0.04 2.05 -16.79
N GLY A 184 -1.32 1.67 -16.58
CA GLY A 184 -2.44 2.61 -16.65
C GLY A 184 -2.39 3.65 -15.53
N VAL A 185 -2.06 3.23 -14.30
CA VAL A 185 -1.91 4.12 -13.14
C VAL A 185 -0.72 5.05 -13.33
N ALA A 186 0.42 4.54 -13.79
CA ALA A 186 1.62 5.33 -14.08
C ALA A 186 1.35 6.42 -15.12
N THR A 187 0.69 6.06 -16.22
CA THR A 187 0.28 7.01 -17.25
C THR A 187 -0.68 8.06 -16.71
N GLY A 188 -1.72 7.63 -15.98
CA GLY A 188 -2.67 8.54 -15.33
C GLY A 188 -1.99 9.50 -14.37
N LEU A 189 -1.05 9.03 -13.56
CA LEU A 189 -0.28 9.85 -12.63
C LEU A 189 0.55 10.91 -13.37
N LEU A 190 1.26 10.53 -14.43
CA LEU A 190 2.06 11.46 -15.24
C LEU A 190 1.19 12.50 -15.93
N VAL A 191 0.09 12.07 -16.56
CA VAL A 191 -0.85 13.00 -17.20
C VAL A 191 -1.42 13.97 -16.17
N THR A 192 -1.86 13.49 -15.01
CA THR A 192 -2.40 14.33 -13.93
C THR A 192 -1.35 15.31 -13.42
N ALA A 193 -0.12 14.85 -13.18
CA ALA A 193 0.97 15.70 -12.71
C ALA A 193 1.35 16.82 -13.71
N MET A 194 1.17 16.57 -15.00
CA MET A 194 1.44 17.58 -16.04
C MET A 194 0.27 18.52 -16.27
N THR A 195 -0.97 18.00 -16.25
CA THR A 195 -2.14 18.79 -16.67
C THR A 195 -2.78 19.56 -15.51
N VAL A 196 -2.86 18.98 -14.32
CA VAL A 196 -3.57 19.61 -13.19
C VAL A 196 -2.91 20.92 -12.74
N PRO A 197 -1.59 20.98 -12.48
CA PRO A 197 -0.96 22.22 -12.07
C PRO A 197 -0.94 23.31 -13.16
N THR A 198 -0.86 22.89 -14.43
CA THR A 198 -0.66 23.84 -15.54
C THR A 198 -1.95 24.36 -16.16
N LEU A 199 -3.01 23.54 -16.20
CA LEU A 199 -4.23 23.84 -16.95
C LEU A 199 -5.49 23.96 -16.09
N LEU A 200 -5.54 23.29 -14.93
CA LEU A 200 -6.77 23.17 -14.17
C LEU A 200 -6.80 24.01 -12.89
N LEU A 201 -5.61 24.34 -12.34
CA LEU A 201 -5.55 25.12 -11.10
C LEU A 201 -5.29 26.59 -11.39
N PRO A 202 -6.18 27.53 -10.94
CA PRO A 202 -5.87 28.94 -10.89
C PRO A 202 -4.65 29.20 -9.99
N GLU A 203 -3.89 30.28 -10.22
CA GLU A 203 -2.67 30.62 -9.46
C GLU A 203 -2.88 30.54 -7.94
N ARG A 204 -4.00 31.04 -7.45
CA ARG A 204 -4.37 31.01 -6.01
C ARG A 204 -4.52 29.58 -5.43
N TRP A 205 -4.70 28.56 -6.28
CA TRP A 205 -4.84 27.16 -5.88
C TRP A 205 -3.65 26.31 -6.30
N SER A 206 -2.58 26.95 -6.79
CA SER A 206 -1.40 26.23 -7.23
C SER A 206 -0.86 25.31 -6.12
N LEU A 207 -0.56 24.07 -6.49
CA LEU A 207 0.12 23.09 -5.65
C LEU A 207 1.65 23.14 -5.85
N VAL A 208 2.08 23.69 -7.00
CA VAL A 208 3.49 23.75 -7.38
C VAL A 208 3.94 25.20 -7.31
N VAL A 209 4.49 25.57 -6.18
CA VAL A 209 4.96 26.94 -5.89
C VAL A 209 6.46 26.95 -5.60
N SER A 210 7.11 28.10 -5.74
CA SER A 210 8.52 28.27 -5.35
C SER A 210 8.65 28.52 -3.83
N VAL A 211 9.84 28.31 -3.27
CA VAL A 211 10.09 28.46 -1.83
C VAL A 211 9.81 29.88 -1.32
N ASN A 212 9.97 30.89 -2.18
CA ASN A 212 9.77 32.32 -1.83
C ASN A 212 8.37 32.83 -2.18
N ASP A 213 7.46 31.96 -2.60
CA ASP A 213 6.09 32.32 -2.94
C ASP A 213 5.28 32.57 -1.66
N PRO A 214 4.48 33.66 -1.57
CA PRO A 214 3.62 33.93 -0.42
C PRO A 214 2.56 32.83 -0.18
N HIS A 215 2.27 32.01 -1.19
CA HIS A 215 1.32 30.90 -1.08
C HIS A 215 1.98 29.56 -0.68
N TRP A 216 3.27 29.55 -0.31
CA TRP A 216 4.01 28.35 0.03
C TRP A 216 3.34 27.52 1.13
N ASP A 217 2.98 28.15 2.24
CA ASP A 217 2.35 27.47 3.38
C ASP A 217 0.96 26.94 3.01
N ALA A 218 0.16 27.74 2.31
CA ALA A 218 -1.15 27.31 1.84
C ALA A 218 -1.09 26.15 0.83
N ALA A 219 -0.04 26.08 0.01
CA ALA A 219 0.18 24.94 -0.88
C ALA A 219 0.49 23.66 -0.09
N HIS A 220 1.27 23.75 0.99
CA HIS A 220 1.59 22.60 1.84
C HIS A 220 0.42 22.12 2.69
N GLU A 221 -0.47 23.01 3.13
CA GLU A 221 -1.75 22.59 3.73
C GLU A 221 -2.59 21.74 2.75
N ARG A 222 -2.64 22.14 1.47
CA ARG A 222 -3.34 21.38 0.43
C ARG A 222 -2.67 20.03 0.17
N TRP A 223 -1.32 19.98 0.17
CA TRP A 223 -0.59 18.71 0.07
C TRP A 223 -0.89 17.77 1.24
N ALA A 224 -1.05 18.31 2.46
CA ALA A 224 -1.47 17.53 3.63
C ALA A 224 -2.88 16.93 3.44
N VAL A 225 -3.82 17.72 2.88
CA VAL A 225 -5.16 17.22 2.54
C VAL A 225 -5.08 16.14 1.46
N VAL A 226 -4.30 16.34 0.40
CA VAL A 226 -4.08 15.31 -0.65
C VAL A 226 -3.55 14.03 -0.03
N LEU A 227 -2.55 14.11 0.84
CA LEU A 227 -2.00 12.95 1.55
C LEU A 227 -3.07 12.22 2.38
N ALA A 228 -3.86 12.97 3.16
CA ALA A 228 -4.91 12.40 4.01
C ALA A 228 -5.98 11.68 3.16
N VAL A 229 -6.44 12.32 2.08
CA VAL A 229 -7.43 11.73 1.16
C VAL A 229 -6.86 10.50 0.47
N ALA A 230 -5.63 10.57 -0.05
CA ALA A 230 -4.99 9.43 -0.70
C ALA A 230 -4.79 8.25 0.28
N ALA A 231 -4.37 8.51 1.50
CA ALA A 231 -4.23 7.49 2.55
C ALA A 231 -5.59 6.84 2.89
N LEU A 232 -6.65 7.63 2.99
CA LEU A 232 -8.01 7.14 3.21
C LEU A 232 -8.49 6.26 2.06
N ILE A 233 -8.32 6.71 0.81
CA ILE A 233 -8.68 5.93 -0.38
C ILE A 233 -7.92 4.60 -0.39
N CYS A 234 -6.60 4.64 -0.14
CA CYS A 234 -5.78 3.46 -0.07
C CYS A 234 -6.29 2.48 1.00
N ALA A 235 -6.57 2.98 2.22
CA ALA A 235 -7.10 2.18 3.32
C ALA A 235 -8.45 1.53 2.95
N VAL A 236 -9.40 2.31 2.40
CA VAL A 236 -10.72 1.82 1.98
C VAL A 236 -10.60 0.82 0.84
N CYS A 237 -9.72 1.05 -0.13
CA CYS A 237 -9.53 0.13 -1.26
C CYS A 237 -8.81 -1.15 -0.86
N CYS A 238 -7.97 -1.12 0.17
CA CYS A 238 -7.31 -2.30 0.72
C CYS A 238 -8.24 -3.14 1.62
N THR A 239 -9.37 -2.60 2.12
CA THR A 239 -10.33 -3.40 2.90
C THR A 239 -11.15 -4.30 1.96
N GLU A 240 -11.43 -5.53 2.40
CA GLU A 240 -12.38 -6.39 1.69
C GLU A 240 -13.79 -5.81 1.87
N PRO A 241 -14.58 -5.68 0.77
CA PRO A 241 -15.99 -5.39 0.94
C PRO A 241 -16.59 -6.54 1.76
N VAL A 242 -17.28 -6.21 2.85
CA VAL A 242 -18.08 -7.20 3.61
C VAL A 242 -19.14 -7.68 2.64
N ARG A 243 -18.84 -8.75 1.91
CA ARG A 243 -19.84 -9.45 1.10
C ARG A 243 -20.83 -10.04 2.08
N THR A 244 -21.93 -9.34 2.32
CA THR A 244 -23.14 -9.98 2.83
C THR A 244 -23.54 -11.00 1.78
N TRP A 245 -23.16 -12.22 2.02
CA TRP A 245 -23.56 -13.39 1.23
C TRP A 245 -25.07 -13.55 1.44
N ARG A 246 -25.88 -12.81 0.67
CA ARG A 246 -27.28 -13.16 0.46
C ARG A 246 -27.24 -14.48 -0.31
N ARG A 247 -27.30 -15.58 0.43
CA ARG A 247 -27.73 -16.87 -0.10
C ARG A 247 -29.16 -16.67 -0.61
N THR A 248 -29.31 -16.32 -1.88
CA THR A 248 -30.54 -16.62 -2.60
C THR A 248 -30.56 -18.11 -2.79
N VAL A 249 -31.14 -18.81 -1.80
CA VAL A 249 -31.55 -20.21 -1.99
C VAL A 249 -32.61 -20.17 -3.08
N PRO A 250 -32.38 -20.77 -4.27
CA PRO A 250 -33.43 -20.90 -5.26
C PRO A 250 -34.54 -21.77 -4.64
N ALA A 251 -35.72 -21.22 -4.51
CA ALA A 251 -36.92 -21.98 -4.18
C ALA A 251 -37.07 -23.06 -5.25
N ARG A 252 -36.83 -24.32 -4.90
CA ARG A 252 -37.25 -25.47 -5.71
C ARG A 252 -38.77 -25.44 -5.80
N ARG A 253 -39.29 -25.20 -6.99
CA ARG A 253 -40.65 -25.62 -7.41
C ARG A 253 -40.58 -27.02 -8.02
#